data_4fbf9eb4f42f0964c9fd8d764d503a67
#
_entry.id   4fbf9eb4f42f0964c9fd8d764d503a67
#
_cell.length_a   1.000
_cell.length_b   1.000
_cell.length_c   1.000
_cell.angle_alpha   90.00
_cell.angle_beta   90.00
_cell.angle_gamma   90.00
#
_symmetry.space_group_name_H-M   'P 1'
#
loop_
_entity.id
_entity.type
_entity.pdbx_description
1 polymer ?
#
loop_
_entity_poly.entity_id
_entity_poly.type
_entity_poly.pdbx_seq_one_letter_code
_entity_poly.pdbx_strand_id
1 'polypeptide(L)'
;MSLKSKVLAAAAAPMTAVGVGVVTTLPASAATPECGPDCIAVFSPEFGTHGAPQFVEAVLGGVGTVGQPLILHRAGSSDPAEDFLPRGGLVSDFHADGMVSADVNSHYGSLRAAQLEYAPSGVASGLCVGLARAAYENEPLGLQACSVPETTVWVVDTADSPATAAEGYFPLVNGSTRDFTHPFAMTYPTDAFPTEEPTPQIHVRHLRFCDDAGPDEGAVPDRQLWGTDFGVLG
;
A
#
# COMPACT_ATOMS: atom_id res chain seq x y z
N MET A 1 37.44 78.77 -23.83
CA MET A 1 37.47 77.31 -23.92
C MET A 1 36.24 76.77 -23.22
N SER A 2 35.25 76.32 -23.99
CA SER A 2 33.94 75.96 -23.47
C SER A 2 33.80 74.44 -23.64
N LEU A 3 33.71 73.68 -22.51
CA LEU A 3 33.42 72.26 -22.52
C LEU A 3 31.91 72.04 -22.55
N LYS A 4 31.42 71.46 -23.64
CA LYS A 4 30.03 71.04 -23.75
C LYS A 4 29.88 69.66 -23.16
N SER A 5 29.20 69.51 -22.02
CA SER A 5 28.75 68.22 -21.44
C SER A 5 27.60 67.65 -22.27
N LYS A 6 27.80 66.44 -22.79
CA LYS A 6 26.73 65.64 -23.40
C LYS A 6 26.07 64.79 -22.32
N VAL A 7 24.79 65.02 -22.07
CA VAL A 7 23.94 64.16 -21.23
C VAL A 7 23.48 62.98 -22.07
N LEU A 8 23.87 61.73 -21.68
CA LEU A 8 23.29 60.52 -22.21
C LEU A 8 22.03 60.18 -21.42
N ALA A 9 20.90 60.19 -22.08
CA ALA A 9 19.66 59.67 -21.55
C ALA A 9 19.67 58.14 -21.67
N ALA A 10 19.67 57.42 -20.53
CA ALA A 10 19.48 55.98 -20.48
C ALA A 10 17.98 55.68 -20.52
N ALA A 11 17.53 55.00 -21.56
CA ALA A 11 16.18 54.49 -21.66
C ALA A 11 16.09 53.19 -20.84
N ALA A 12 15.30 53.20 -19.76
CA ALA A 12 14.95 52.02 -19.00
C ALA A 12 13.82 51.27 -19.72
N ALA A 13 14.11 50.06 -20.21
CA ALA A 13 13.09 49.17 -20.71
C ALA A 13 12.43 48.42 -19.55
N PRO A 14 11.09 48.29 -19.51
CA PRO A 14 10.42 47.47 -18.50
C PRO A 14 10.64 46.01 -18.81
N MET A 15 11.32 45.26 -17.93
CA MET A 15 11.33 43.77 -17.94
C MET A 15 9.99 43.30 -17.43
N THR A 16 9.15 42.79 -18.33
CA THR A 16 8.00 41.95 -17.98
C THR A 16 8.51 40.59 -17.51
N ALA A 17 8.53 40.38 -16.21
CA ALA A 17 8.74 39.07 -15.63
C ALA A 17 7.53 38.17 -15.98
N VAL A 18 7.69 37.30 -16.95
CA VAL A 18 6.77 36.21 -17.19
C VAL A 18 6.98 35.21 -16.03
N GLY A 19 6.10 35.28 -15.04
CA GLY A 19 6.04 34.30 -13.97
C GLY A 19 5.64 32.93 -14.56
N VAL A 20 6.61 32.06 -14.76
CA VAL A 20 6.34 30.64 -14.99
C VAL A 20 5.82 30.12 -13.67
N GLY A 21 4.49 29.97 -13.56
CA GLY A 21 3.85 29.30 -12.46
C GLY A 21 4.29 27.83 -12.53
N VAL A 22 5.19 27.44 -11.62
CA VAL A 22 5.47 26.04 -11.38
C VAL A 22 4.20 25.45 -10.76
N VAL A 23 3.40 24.78 -11.56
CA VAL A 23 2.34 23.92 -11.06
C VAL A 23 3.06 22.76 -10.40
N THR A 24 3.30 22.85 -9.09
CA THR A 24 3.67 21.68 -8.30
C THR A 24 2.45 20.76 -8.28
N THR A 25 2.45 19.73 -9.12
CA THR A 25 1.54 18.60 -8.93
C THR A 25 1.94 17.99 -7.59
N LEU A 26 1.13 18.20 -6.57
CA LEU A 26 1.26 17.46 -5.32
C LEU A 26 1.14 15.98 -5.70
N PRO A 27 2.00 15.10 -5.14
CA PRO A 27 1.82 13.66 -5.32
C PRO A 27 0.40 13.30 -4.89
N ALA A 28 -0.27 12.47 -5.66
CA ALA A 28 -1.58 11.96 -5.29
C ALA A 28 -1.41 11.17 -4.00
N SER A 29 -1.95 11.69 -2.91
CA SER A 29 -2.08 10.92 -1.68
C SER A 29 -3.15 9.87 -1.90
N ALA A 30 -2.88 8.64 -1.53
CA ALA A 30 -3.83 7.56 -1.70
C ALA A 30 -4.81 7.46 -0.51
N ALA A 31 -4.42 7.87 0.70
CA ALA A 31 -5.35 8.04 1.82
C ALA A 31 -5.99 9.42 1.81
N THR A 32 -7.21 9.54 2.34
CA THR A 32 -7.89 10.84 2.39
C THR A 32 -7.17 11.81 3.33
N PRO A 33 -7.19 13.13 3.05
CA PRO A 33 -6.61 14.12 3.97
C PRO A 33 -7.25 14.08 5.37
N GLU A 34 -8.51 13.70 5.45
CA GLU A 34 -9.27 13.57 6.69
C GLU A 34 -8.79 12.41 7.57
N CYS A 35 -8.18 11.40 6.97
CA CYS A 35 -7.60 10.26 7.71
C CYS A 35 -6.35 10.65 8.50
N GLY A 36 -5.63 11.64 8.02
CA GLY A 36 -4.45 12.18 8.70
C GLY A 36 -3.15 11.45 8.37
N PRO A 37 -2.02 11.88 8.99
CA PRO A 37 -0.68 11.42 8.63
C PRO A 37 -0.36 9.98 9.04
N ASP A 38 -1.15 9.40 9.94
CA ASP A 38 -0.94 8.03 10.43
C ASP A 38 -1.61 6.99 9.53
N CYS A 39 -2.45 7.43 8.59
CA CYS A 39 -3.10 6.54 7.64
C CYS A 39 -2.17 6.16 6.50
N ILE A 40 -2.36 4.95 6.01
CA ILE A 40 -1.65 4.44 4.84
C ILE A 40 -2.61 4.03 3.75
N ALA A 41 -2.13 4.11 2.52
CA ALA A 41 -2.68 3.37 1.40
C ALA A 41 -1.78 2.19 1.07
N VAL A 42 -2.37 1.08 0.69
CA VAL A 42 -1.68 -0.13 0.25
C VAL A 42 -1.90 -0.29 -1.25
N PHE A 43 -0.85 -0.47 -2.02
CA PHE A 43 -0.94 -0.55 -3.47
C PHE A 43 0.01 -1.59 -4.07
N SER A 44 -0.30 -2.07 -5.26
CA SER A 44 0.56 -2.98 -6.03
C SER A 44 1.47 -2.19 -6.98
N PRO A 45 2.78 -2.52 -7.09
CA PRO A 45 3.67 -1.90 -8.07
C PRO A 45 3.27 -2.13 -9.53
N GLU A 46 2.44 -3.13 -9.81
CA GLU A 46 1.84 -3.34 -11.12
C GLU A 46 1.02 -2.13 -11.60
N PHE A 47 0.46 -1.36 -10.66
CA PHE A 47 -0.43 -0.23 -10.92
C PHE A 47 0.08 1.09 -10.34
N GLY A 48 1.37 1.30 -10.31
CA GLY A 48 1.93 2.57 -9.86
C GLY A 48 3.21 2.43 -9.05
N THR A 49 3.67 3.55 -8.50
CA THR A 49 4.89 3.62 -7.70
C THR A 49 4.64 4.45 -6.44
N HIS A 50 5.58 4.42 -5.50
CA HIS A 50 5.55 5.29 -4.32
C HIS A 50 5.34 6.76 -4.71
N GLY A 51 4.41 7.42 -4.03
CA GLY A 51 4.00 8.80 -4.30
C GLY A 51 3.17 9.00 -5.58
N ALA A 52 2.92 7.93 -6.36
CA ALA A 52 2.10 7.97 -7.57
C ALA A 52 1.36 6.64 -7.81
N PRO A 53 0.67 6.05 -6.80
CA PRO A 53 -0.13 4.86 -7.01
C PRO A 53 -1.31 5.19 -7.94
N GLN A 54 -1.65 4.26 -8.83
CA GLN A 54 -2.83 4.41 -9.69
C GLN A 54 -4.06 3.72 -9.10
N PHE A 55 -3.84 2.61 -8.39
CA PHE A 55 -4.87 1.87 -7.67
C PHE A 55 -4.35 1.47 -6.30
N VAL A 56 -5.23 1.53 -5.32
CA VAL A 56 -4.97 1.20 -3.92
C VAL A 56 -5.99 0.19 -3.41
N GLU A 57 -5.61 -0.54 -2.36
CA GLU A 57 -6.52 -1.39 -1.63
C GLU A 57 -7.67 -0.54 -1.04
N ALA A 58 -8.90 -1.01 -1.18
CA ALA A 58 -10.09 -0.34 -0.68
C ALA A 58 -11.17 -1.32 -0.25
N VAL A 59 -12.00 -0.88 0.69
CA VAL A 59 -13.20 -1.61 1.11
C VAL A 59 -14.31 -1.39 0.10
N LEU A 60 -14.83 -2.46 -0.51
CA LEU A 60 -15.88 -2.35 -1.52
C LEU A 60 -17.09 -1.55 -1.01
N GLY A 61 -17.37 -0.42 -1.67
CA GLY A 61 -18.45 0.48 -1.30
C GLY A 61 -18.28 1.21 0.04
N GLY A 62 -17.08 1.19 0.65
CA GLY A 62 -16.78 1.92 1.89
C GLY A 62 -17.58 1.47 3.12
N VAL A 63 -18.16 0.27 3.11
CA VAL A 63 -19.04 -0.20 4.19
C VAL A 63 -18.24 -0.98 5.22
N GLY A 64 -18.12 -0.44 6.43
CA GLY A 64 -17.42 -1.08 7.56
C GLY A 64 -18.24 -2.20 8.20
N THR A 65 -18.34 -3.35 7.55
CA THR A 65 -18.98 -4.56 8.11
C THR A 65 -18.08 -5.78 7.92
N VAL A 66 -18.17 -6.72 8.85
CA VAL A 66 -17.44 -8.00 8.75
C VAL A 66 -17.80 -8.72 7.45
N GLY A 67 -16.80 -9.21 6.74
CA GLY A 67 -16.95 -9.90 5.47
C GLY A 67 -17.02 -8.97 4.25
N GLN A 68 -16.99 -7.63 4.44
CA GLN A 68 -16.97 -6.70 3.32
C GLN A 68 -15.69 -6.92 2.48
N PRO A 69 -15.83 -7.13 1.15
CA PRO A 69 -14.70 -7.44 0.28
C PRO A 69 -13.66 -6.33 0.18
N LEU A 70 -12.40 -6.71 0.01
CA LEU A 70 -11.29 -5.82 -0.35
C LEU A 70 -11.03 -5.93 -1.85
N ILE A 71 -10.88 -4.76 -2.49
CA ILE A 71 -10.65 -4.60 -3.92
C ILE A 71 -9.49 -3.62 -4.16
N LEU A 72 -9.01 -3.52 -5.39
CA LEU A 72 -8.23 -2.34 -5.81
C LEU A 72 -9.16 -1.28 -6.37
N HIS A 73 -9.04 -0.07 -5.86
CA HIS A 73 -9.78 1.11 -6.29
C HIS A 73 -8.83 2.16 -6.87
N ARG A 74 -9.34 3.05 -7.73
CA ARG A 74 -8.49 4.12 -8.31
C ARG A 74 -8.04 5.07 -7.21
N ALA A 75 -6.73 5.26 -7.07
CA ALA A 75 -6.13 6.15 -6.08
C ALA A 75 -6.54 7.62 -6.28
N GLY A 76 -6.61 8.37 -5.18
CA GLY A 76 -6.92 9.81 -5.19
C GLY A 76 -8.41 10.11 -5.42
N SER A 77 -9.29 9.13 -5.21
CA SER A 77 -10.75 9.31 -5.28
C SER A 77 -11.29 10.13 -4.11
N SER A 78 -10.49 10.40 -3.07
CA SER A 78 -10.91 10.94 -1.78
C SER A 78 -12.03 10.09 -1.13
N ASP A 79 -12.02 8.80 -1.40
CA ASP A 79 -12.99 7.86 -0.86
C ASP A 79 -12.47 7.30 0.47
N PRO A 80 -13.17 7.49 1.60
CA PRO A 80 -12.78 6.89 2.88
C PRO A 80 -12.65 5.37 2.88
N ALA A 81 -13.07 4.70 1.80
CA ALA A 81 -12.86 3.27 1.58
C ALA A 81 -11.38 2.88 1.51
N GLU A 82 -10.48 3.83 1.20
CA GLU A 82 -9.04 3.66 1.04
C GLU A 82 -8.25 3.92 2.34
N ASP A 83 -8.92 4.31 3.42
CA ASP A 83 -8.28 4.75 4.66
C ASP A 83 -7.99 3.58 5.60
N PHE A 84 -6.72 3.28 5.83
CA PHE A 84 -6.27 2.26 6.76
C PHE A 84 -5.26 2.80 7.78
N LEU A 85 -5.41 2.38 9.04
CA LEU A 85 -4.44 2.61 10.11
C LEU A 85 -3.58 1.35 10.31
N PRO A 86 -2.26 1.42 10.14
CA PRO A 86 -1.39 0.29 10.38
C PRO A 86 -1.12 0.13 11.89
N ARG A 87 -1.39 -1.05 12.42
CA ARG A 87 -0.96 -1.46 13.77
C ARG A 87 0.22 -2.40 13.62
N GLY A 88 1.44 -1.83 13.58
CA GLY A 88 2.67 -2.55 13.27
C GLY A 88 3.49 -2.94 14.50
N GLY A 89 4.24 -4.04 14.37
CA GLY A 89 5.20 -4.53 15.36
C GLY A 89 6.14 -5.56 14.75
N LEU A 90 6.90 -6.29 15.58
CA LEU A 90 7.55 -7.52 15.15
C LEU A 90 6.55 -8.68 15.20
N VAL A 91 6.78 -9.71 14.39
CA VAL A 91 5.99 -10.96 14.47
C VAL A 91 6.07 -11.55 15.89
N SER A 92 7.22 -11.44 16.57
CA SER A 92 7.39 -11.85 17.97
C SER A 92 6.49 -11.09 18.95
N ASP A 93 6.19 -9.81 18.69
CA ASP A 93 5.27 -9.03 19.51
C ASP A 93 3.84 -9.52 19.33
N PHE A 94 3.42 -9.73 18.07
CA PHE A 94 2.11 -10.35 17.76
C PHE A 94 1.96 -11.75 18.34
N HIS A 95 3.06 -12.52 18.41
CA HIS A 95 3.05 -13.83 19.06
C HIS A 95 2.86 -13.71 20.59
N ALA A 96 3.54 -12.78 21.22
CA ALA A 96 3.38 -12.53 22.65
C ALA A 96 1.93 -12.13 23.01
N ASP A 97 1.27 -11.42 22.10
CA ASP A 97 -0.14 -11.02 22.22
C ASP A 97 -1.14 -12.14 21.81
N GLY A 98 -0.63 -13.32 21.42
CA GLY A 98 -1.47 -14.46 21.01
C GLY A 98 -2.11 -14.30 19.61
N MET A 99 -1.60 -13.36 18.80
CA MET A 99 -2.16 -13.03 17.49
C MET A 99 -1.57 -13.86 16.35
N VAL A 100 -0.45 -14.55 16.54
CA VAL A 100 0.12 -15.51 15.59
C VAL A 100 0.62 -16.75 16.32
N SER A 101 0.72 -17.88 15.59
CA SER A 101 1.16 -19.14 16.15
C SER A 101 2.67 -19.17 16.48
N ALA A 102 3.07 -20.15 17.29
CA ALA A 102 4.49 -20.38 17.59
C ALA A 102 5.30 -20.74 16.33
N ASP A 103 4.69 -21.45 15.37
CA ASP A 103 5.35 -21.83 14.12
C ASP A 103 5.63 -20.61 13.25
N VAL A 104 4.66 -19.70 13.11
CA VAL A 104 4.83 -18.41 12.41
C VAL A 104 5.90 -17.59 13.10
N ASN A 105 5.88 -17.49 14.43
CA ASN A 105 6.91 -16.78 15.17
C ASN A 105 8.30 -17.40 15.02
N SER A 106 8.39 -18.74 15.00
CA SER A 106 9.68 -19.43 14.78
C SER A 106 10.27 -19.11 13.41
N HIS A 107 9.43 -18.93 12.39
CA HIS A 107 9.88 -18.69 11.03
C HIS A 107 10.11 -17.19 10.75
N TYR A 108 9.20 -16.35 11.17
CA TYR A 108 9.17 -14.91 10.83
C TYR A 108 9.41 -13.97 12.03
N GLY A 109 9.75 -14.47 13.23
CA GLY A 109 9.74 -13.71 14.47
C GLY A 109 10.53 -12.39 14.47
N SER A 110 11.58 -12.31 13.66
CA SER A 110 12.41 -11.10 13.50
C SER A 110 11.89 -10.12 12.44
N LEU A 111 10.92 -10.53 11.62
CA LEU A 111 10.34 -9.66 10.59
C LEU A 111 9.24 -8.78 11.19
N ARG A 112 8.91 -7.73 10.47
CA ARG A 112 7.78 -6.88 10.83
C ARG A 112 6.47 -7.53 10.40
N ALA A 113 5.42 -7.20 11.15
CA ALA A 113 4.05 -7.53 10.78
C ALA A 113 3.14 -6.33 11.05
N ALA A 114 1.99 -6.33 10.44
CA ALA A 114 0.97 -5.32 10.66
C ALA A 114 -0.45 -5.91 10.62
N GLN A 115 -1.37 -5.27 11.32
CA GLN A 115 -2.80 -5.29 11.02
C GLN A 115 -3.14 -3.99 10.29
N LEU A 116 -3.96 -4.08 9.26
CA LEU A 116 -4.46 -2.93 8.49
C LEU A 116 -5.89 -2.67 8.97
N GLU A 117 -6.06 -1.76 9.92
CA GLU A 117 -7.38 -1.42 10.46
C GLU A 117 -8.09 -0.43 9.54
N TYR A 118 -9.28 -0.79 9.06
CA TYR A 118 -10.12 0.13 8.29
C TYR A 118 -10.53 1.32 9.17
N ALA A 119 -10.23 2.52 8.70
CA ALA A 119 -10.38 3.74 9.47
C ALA A 119 -10.95 4.89 8.63
N PRO A 120 -12.20 4.80 8.16
CA PRO A 120 -12.79 5.82 7.29
C PRO A 120 -12.67 7.20 7.94
N SER A 121 -12.05 8.15 7.21
CA SER A 121 -11.74 9.49 7.71
C SER A 121 -10.96 9.51 9.03
N GLY A 122 -10.06 8.54 9.24
CA GLY A 122 -9.22 8.43 10.43
C GLY A 122 -9.90 7.86 11.68
N VAL A 123 -11.15 7.40 11.57
CA VAL A 123 -11.87 6.80 12.69
C VAL A 123 -11.72 5.29 12.68
N ALA A 124 -10.96 4.76 13.63
CA ALA A 124 -10.75 3.32 13.81
C ALA A 124 -12.08 2.57 13.94
N SER A 125 -12.30 1.57 13.08
CA SER A 125 -13.56 0.82 13.05
C SER A 125 -13.55 -0.46 13.89
N GLY A 126 -12.38 -0.92 14.34
CA GLY A 126 -12.19 -2.24 14.95
C GLY A 126 -12.20 -3.39 13.94
N LEU A 127 -12.22 -3.08 12.63
CA LEU A 127 -12.21 -4.06 11.56
C LEU A 127 -10.89 -3.97 10.79
N CYS A 128 -10.25 -5.10 10.60
CA CYS A 128 -8.97 -5.23 9.92
C CYS A 128 -9.10 -6.03 8.61
N VAL A 129 -8.25 -5.73 7.67
CA VAL A 129 -8.04 -6.56 6.48
C VAL A 129 -7.65 -7.96 6.90
N GLY A 130 -8.36 -8.96 6.42
CA GLY A 130 -8.11 -10.32 6.84
C GLY A 130 -8.87 -11.36 6.03
N LEU A 131 -8.81 -12.61 6.52
CA LEU A 131 -9.47 -13.75 5.93
C LEU A 131 -10.57 -14.25 6.87
N ALA A 132 -11.66 -14.76 6.29
CA ALA A 132 -12.76 -15.34 7.07
C ALA A 132 -12.36 -16.64 7.81
N ARG A 133 -11.28 -17.28 7.38
CA ARG A 133 -10.71 -18.52 7.93
C ARG A 133 -9.22 -18.58 7.65
N ALA A 134 -8.54 -19.63 8.11
CA ALA A 134 -7.12 -19.83 7.81
C ALA A 134 -6.86 -19.79 6.30
N ALA A 135 -5.70 -19.26 5.91
CA ALA A 135 -5.33 -19.05 4.52
C ALA A 135 -5.33 -20.35 3.72
N TYR A 136 -5.90 -20.30 2.52
CA TYR A 136 -5.83 -21.34 1.50
C TYR A 136 -5.89 -20.69 0.11
N GLU A 137 -5.57 -21.44 -0.93
CA GLU A 137 -5.48 -20.90 -2.30
C GLU A 137 -6.80 -20.27 -2.76
N ASN A 138 -6.70 -19.01 -3.20
CA ASN A 138 -7.81 -18.14 -3.61
C ASN A 138 -8.82 -17.78 -2.49
N GLU A 139 -8.43 -17.84 -1.20
CA GLU A 139 -9.29 -17.27 -0.15
C GLU A 139 -9.38 -15.76 -0.34
N PRO A 140 -10.59 -15.20 -0.46
CA PRO A 140 -10.79 -13.78 -0.66
C PRO A 140 -10.52 -12.97 0.61
N LEU A 141 -9.96 -11.77 0.44
CA LEU A 141 -9.81 -10.80 1.50
C LEU A 141 -11.14 -10.10 1.80
N GLY A 142 -11.36 -9.85 3.09
CA GLY A 142 -12.47 -9.06 3.56
C GLY A 142 -12.17 -8.45 4.91
N LEU A 143 -13.03 -7.56 5.39
CA LEU A 143 -12.93 -7.03 6.74
C LEU A 143 -13.28 -8.10 7.77
N GLN A 144 -12.46 -8.21 8.81
CA GLN A 144 -12.66 -9.08 9.96
C GLN A 144 -12.48 -8.27 11.23
N ALA A 145 -13.01 -8.71 12.38
CA ALA A 145 -12.69 -8.04 13.64
C ALA A 145 -11.17 -8.11 13.89
N CYS A 146 -10.54 -6.99 14.24
CA CYS A 146 -9.08 -6.93 14.48
C CYS A 146 -8.62 -7.86 15.61
N SER A 147 -9.54 -8.30 16.47
CA SER A 147 -9.27 -9.26 17.55
C SER A 147 -9.18 -10.72 17.08
N VAL A 148 -9.49 -11.02 15.81
CA VAL A 148 -9.36 -12.37 15.26
C VAL A 148 -7.90 -12.68 15.04
N PRO A 149 -7.33 -13.68 15.73
CA PRO A 149 -5.91 -13.99 15.60
C PRO A 149 -5.57 -14.58 14.24
N GLU A 150 -4.30 -14.51 13.89
CA GLU A 150 -3.66 -15.07 12.70
C GLU A 150 -4.19 -14.51 11.37
N THR A 151 -5.48 -14.59 11.11
CA THR A 151 -6.08 -14.25 9.81
C THR A 151 -6.09 -12.75 9.50
N THR A 152 -5.93 -11.89 10.52
CA THR A 152 -5.87 -10.42 10.37
C THR A 152 -4.45 -9.86 10.49
N VAL A 153 -3.45 -10.71 10.67
CA VAL A 153 -2.05 -10.30 10.77
C VAL A 153 -1.34 -10.56 9.43
N TRP A 154 -0.58 -9.58 8.97
CA TRP A 154 0.18 -9.63 7.73
C TRP A 154 1.66 -9.46 8.02
N VAL A 155 2.45 -10.49 7.73
CA VAL A 155 3.92 -10.46 7.83
C VAL A 155 4.46 -9.73 6.61
N VAL A 156 5.31 -8.73 6.85
CA VAL A 156 6.05 -8.01 5.80
C VAL A 156 7.29 -8.83 5.48
N ASP A 157 7.20 -9.66 4.45
CA ASP A 157 8.28 -10.56 4.10
C ASP A 157 9.34 -9.86 3.25
N THR A 158 10.35 -9.36 3.92
CA THR A 158 11.52 -8.72 3.27
C THR A 158 12.64 -9.71 2.96
N ALA A 159 12.50 -10.97 3.39
CA ALA A 159 13.54 -11.98 3.22
C ALA A 159 13.46 -12.66 1.85
N ASP A 160 12.24 -12.95 1.38
CA ASP A 160 12.01 -13.63 0.12
C ASP A 160 12.17 -12.71 -1.11
N SER A 161 12.19 -11.39 -0.91
CA SER A 161 12.32 -10.40 -1.98
C SER A 161 13.20 -9.22 -1.55
N PRO A 162 14.49 -9.43 -1.19
CA PRO A 162 15.32 -8.38 -0.61
C PRO A 162 15.59 -7.21 -1.57
N ALA A 163 15.63 -7.45 -2.88
CA ALA A 163 15.85 -6.40 -3.88
C ALA A 163 14.64 -5.45 -3.94
N THR A 164 13.43 -5.98 -4.09
CA THR A 164 12.21 -5.19 -4.13
C THR A 164 11.87 -4.59 -2.77
N ALA A 165 12.23 -5.27 -1.68
CA ALA A 165 12.09 -4.74 -0.32
C ALA A 165 12.96 -3.49 -0.08
N ALA A 166 14.13 -3.41 -0.71
CA ALA A 166 14.97 -2.21 -0.68
C ALA A 166 14.33 -1.03 -1.42
N GLU A 167 13.42 -1.29 -2.35
CA GLU A 167 12.62 -0.31 -3.08
C GLU A 167 11.29 -0.02 -2.38
N GLY A 168 10.98 -0.72 -1.27
CA GLY A 168 9.75 -0.55 -0.50
C GLY A 168 8.60 -1.47 -0.94
N TYR A 169 8.86 -2.49 -1.76
CA TYR A 169 7.86 -3.46 -2.20
C TYR A 169 8.15 -4.84 -1.64
N PHE A 170 7.16 -5.47 -1.05
CA PHE A 170 7.32 -6.75 -0.34
C PHE A 170 6.04 -7.58 -0.37
N PRO A 171 6.16 -8.92 -0.29
CA PRO A 171 5.01 -9.76 -0.03
C PRO A 171 4.38 -9.48 1.33
N LEU A 172 3.05 -9.52 1.39
CA LEU A 172 2.28 -9.51 2.62
C LEU A 172 1.77 -10.93 2.87
N VAL A 173 2.51 -11.68 3.70
CA VAL A 173 2.19 -13.08 4.04
C VAL A 173 1.17 -13.13 5.18
N ASN A 174 0.11 -13.92 5.03
CA ASN A 174 -0.91 -14.04 6.07
C ASN A 174 -0.41 -14.82 7.28
N GLY A 175 -0.65 -14.33 8.48
CA GLY A 175 -0.24 -14.94 9.75
C GLY A 175 -0.86 -16.30 10.05
N SER A 176 -1.86 -16.74 9.29
CA SER A 176 -2.46 -18.06 9.39
C SER A 176 -1.83 -19.09 8.46
N THR A 177 -0.77 -18.73 7.70
CA THR A 177 -0.04 -19.67 6.85
C THR A 177 0.52 -20.85 7.66
N ARG A 178 0.58 -22.04 7.04
CA ARG A 178 1.17 -23.27 7.62
C ARG A 178 2.19 -23.90 6.69
N ASP A 179 2.25 -23.46 5.45
CA ASP A 179 3.30 -23.79 4.49
C ASP A 179 4.30 -22.63 4.45
N PHE A 180 5.49 -22.84 4.98
CA PHE A 180 6.55 -21.83 5.01
C PHE A 180 7.50 -21.93 3.81
N THR A 181 7.32 -22.94 2.96
CA THR A 181 8.03 -23.03 1.68
C THR A 181 7.31 -22.24 0.60
N HIS A 182 5.98 -22.28 0.62
CA HIS A 182 5.11 -21.52 -0.28
C HIS A 182 3.99 -20.87 0.56
N PRO A 183 4.32 -19.82 1.35
CA PRO A 183 3.35 -19.20 2.23
C PRO A 183 2.23 -18.54 1.43
N PHE A 184 1.09 -18.32 2.08
CA PHE A 184 -0.02 -17.61 1.46
C PHE A 184 0.19 -16.09 1.55
N ALA A 185 0.35 -15.45 0.42
CA ALA A 185 0.55 -14.01 0.31
C ALA A 185 -0.65 -13.30 -0.35
N MET A 186 -0.86 -12.06 0.06
CA MET A 186 -1.83 -11.18 -0.56
C MET A 186 -1.53 -11.05 -2.05
N THR A 187 -2.54 -11.25 -2.89
CA THR A 187 -2.39 -11.33 -4.34
C THR A 187 -3.53 -10.63 -5.03
N TYR A 188 -3.20 -9.77 -5.99
CA TYR A 188 -4.19 -9.24 -6.90
C TYR A 188 -4.37 -10.18 -8.10
N PRO A 189 -5.59 -10.58 -8.47
CA PRO A 189 -5.83 -11.44 -9.62
C PRO A 189 -5.50 -10.69 -10.93
N THR A 190 -4.60 -11.27 -11.76
CA THR A 190 -4.12 -10.67 -13.00
C THR A 190 -5.10 -10.74 -14.17
N ASP A 191 -6.18 -11.51 -14.03
CA ASP A 191 -7.09 -11.84 -15.12
C ASP A 191 -8.14 -10.76 -15.39
N ALA A 192 -8.17 -9.71 -14.54
CA ALA A 192 -9.11 -8.62 -14.67
C ALA A 192 -8.45 -7.28 -14.27
N PHE A 193 -8.77 -6.24 -15.00
CA PHE A 193 -8.36 -4.88 -14.67
C PHE A 193 -9.20 -4.34 -13.49
N PRO A 194 -8.65 -3.49 -12.61
CA PRO A 194 -9.42 -2.90 -11.50
C PRO A 194 -10.64 -2.09 -11.92
N THR A 195 -10.72 -1.69 -13.20
CA THR A 195 -11.85 -0.95 -13.76
C THR A 195 -12.93 -1.82 -14.37
N GLU A 196 -12.74 -3.15 -14.40
CA GLU A 196 -13.74 -4.08 -14.92
C GLU A 196 -14.83 -4.35 -13.89
N GLU A 197 -16.05 -4.55 -14.35
CA GLU A 197 -17.19 -4.89 -13.50
C GLU A 197 -17.58 -6.38 -13.67
N PRO A 198 -17.73 -7.13 -12.58
CA PRO A 198 -17.51 -6.71 -11.19
C PRO A 198 -16.02 -6.54 -10.87
N THR A 199 -15.68 -5.52 -10.09
CA THR A 199 -14.30 -5.25 -9.69
C THR A 199 -13.69 -6.46 -8.98
N PRO A 200 -12.51 -6.92 -9.41
CA PRO A 200 -11.92 -8.14 -8.85
C PRO A 200 -11.56 -7.96 -7.38
N GLN A 201 -11.88 -8.96 -6.59
CA GLN A 201 -11.54 -9.01 -5.18
C GLN A 201 -10.09 -9.46 -4.98
N ILE A 202 -9.38 -8.86 -4.02
CA ILE A 202 -8.06 -9.30 -3.61
C ILE A 202 -8.17 -10.65 -2.88
N HIS A 203 -7.21 -11.55 -3.12
CA HIS A 203 -7.17 -12.89 -2.57
C HIS A 203 -5.81 -13.19 -1.96
N VAL A 204 -5.69 -14.28 -1.20
CA VAL A 204 -4.39 -14.90 -0.94
C VAL A 204 -4.14 -16.05 -1.91
N ARG A 205 -2.88 -16.19 -2.32
CA ARG A 205 -2.37 -17.31 -3.09
C ARG A 205 -1.02 -17.73 -2.54
N HIS A 206 -0.61 -18.96 -2.85
CA HIS A 206 0.76 -19.35 -2.58
C HIS A 206 1.74 -18.35 -3.19
N LEU A 207 2.71 -17.91 -2.39
CA LEU A 207 3.80 -17.07 -2.87
C LEU A 207 4.56 -17.87 -3.94
N ARG A 208 4.72 -17.26 -5.11
CA ARG A 208 5.35 -17.87 -6.27
C ARG A 208 6.54 -17.04 -6.69
N PHE A 209 7.54 -17.72 -7.18
CA PHE A 209 8.68 -17.09 -7.85
C PHE A 209 8.55 -17.33 -9.35
N CYS A 210 8.99 -16.36 -10.15
CA CYS A 210 8.98 -16.51 -11.60
C CYS A 210 9.95 -17.64 -11.99
N ASP A 211 9.43 -18.68 -12.65
CA ASP A 211 10.20 -19.85 -13.10
C ASP A 211 10.80 -19.65 -14.49
N ASP A 212 10.50 -18.53 -15.15
CA ASP A 212 10.97 -18.24 -16.50
C ASP A 212 12.46 -17.88 -16.50
N ALA A 213 13.24 -18.58 -17.32
CA ALA A 213 14.65 -18.29 -17.50
C ALA A 213 14.82 -16.89 -18.14
N GLY A 214 15.05 -15.88 -17.32
CA GLY A 214 15.15 -14.49 -17.72
C GLY A 214 15.68 -13.61 -16.59
N PRO A 215 15.69 -12.29 -16.78
CA PRO A 215 16.17 -11.37 -15.74
C PRO A 215 15.32 -11.42 -14.44
N ASP A 216 14.09 -11.94 -14.53
CA ASP A 216 13.14 -12.03 -13.41
C ASP A 216 13.05 -13.43 -12.80
N GLU A 217 13.98 -14.37 -13.20
CA GLU A 217 14.03 -15.70 -12.61
C GLU A 217 14.23 -15.64 -11.09
N GLY A 218 13.33 -16.25 -10.34
CA GLY A 218 13.32 -16.23 -8.88
C GLY A 218 12.77 -14.94 -8.27
N ALA A 219 12.26 -13.98 -9.05
CA ALA A 219 11.59 -12.80 -8.53
C ALA A 219 10.15 -13.11 -8.12
N VAL A 220 9.66 -12.42 -7.11
CA VAL A 220 8.23 -12.41 -6.77
C VAL A 220 7.49 -11.57 -7.81
N PRO A 221 6.38 -12.07 -8.40
CA PRO A 221 5.62 -11.30 -9.38
C PRO A 221 4.97 -10.06 -8.76
N ASP A 222 4.87 -8.97 -9.51
CA ASP A 222 4.36 -7.66 -9.06
C ASP A 222 2.98 -7.75 -8.38
N ARG A 223 2.12 -8.68 -8.84
CA ARG A 223 0.81 -8.93 -8.24
C ARG A 223 0.84 -9.50 -6.80
N GLN A 224 1.99 -9.93 -6.32
CA GLN A 224 2.23 -10.41 -4.96
C GLN A 224 3.13 -9.46 -4.16
N LEU A 225 3.54 -8.35 -4.78
CA LEU A 225 4.28 -7.27 -4.14
C LEU A 225 3.34 -6.13 -3.78
N TRP A 226 3.58 -5.55 -2.61
CA TRP A 226 2.78 -4.45 -2.09
C TRP A 226 3.68 -3.36 -1.54
N GLY A 227 3.35 -2.12 -1.88
CA GLY A 227 3.92 -0.91 -1.30
C GLY A 227 2.92 -0.23 -0.38
N THR A 228 3.43 0.66 0.46
CA THR A 228 2.59 1.49 1.34
C THR A 228 3.00 2.94 1.23
N ASP A 229 2.04 3.83 1.03
CA ASP A 229 2.23 5.28 1.09
C ASP A 229 1.47 5.84 2.29
N PHE A 230 2.12 6.73 3.04
CA PHE A 230 1.49 7.44 4.14
C PHE A 230 0.63 8.59 3.61
N GLY A 231 -0.44 8.90 4.35
CA GLY A 231 -1.25 10.08 4.08
C GLY A 231 -0.39 11.35 4.05
N VAL A 232 -0.62 12.23 3.08
CA VAL A 232 0.14 13.48 2.98
C VAL A 232 -0.28 14.39 4.12
N LEU A 233 0.73 14.88 4.85
CA LEU A 233 0.55 16.04 5.72
C LEU A 233 0.08 17.19 4.81
N GLY A 234 -1.17 17.58 4.94
CA GLY A 234 -1.74 18.73 4.26
C GLY A 234 -1.12 20.05 4.72
#